data_e9d42073c331b8fd082f63cd53ad8ed6
#
_entry.id   e9d42073c331b8fd082f63cd53ad8ed6
#
_cell.length_a   1.000
_cell.length_b   1.000
_cell.length_c   1.000
_cell.angle_alpha   90.00
_cell.angle_beta   90.00
_cell.angle_gamma   90.00
#
_symmetry.space_group_name_H-M   'P 1'
#
loop_
_entity.id
_entity.type
_entity.pdbx_description
1 polymer ?
#
loop_
_entity_poly.entity_id
_entity_poly.type
_entity_poly.pdbx_seq_one_letter_code
_entity_poly.pdbx_strand_id
1 'polypeptide(L)'
;MQLFSNVVRGLAGALEIHEQRHRVISENLANVETPGYRARDVAFHDALEAAFSGEGAAAARRAEAMVDPSTPVKLDGNSVDLDLETTRLADNAFRMVTLSRILAKKYAGMKETIEGLK
;
A
#
# COMPACT_ATOMS: atom_id res chain seq x y z
N MET A 1 -15.71 9.77 -19.05
CA MET A 1 -14.98 10.65 -18.10
C MET A 1 -15.12 10.20 -16.64
N GLN A 2 -16.33 9.92 -16.19
CA GLN A 2 -16.56 9.48 -14.80
C GLN A 2 -15.81 8.17 -14.48
N LEU A 3 -15.93 7.16 -15.35
CA LEU A 3 -15.22 5.88 -15.15
C LEU A 3 -13.70 6.07 -15.11
N PHE A 4 -13.16 6.86 -16.02
CA PHE A 4 -11.73 7.16 -16.07
C PHE A 4 -11.27 7.88 -14.79
N SER A 5 -12.02 8.87 -14.32
CA SER A 5 -11.75 9.58 -13.08
C SER A 5 -11.76 8.63 -11.87
N ASN A 6 -12.71 7.71 -11.80
CA ASN A 6 -12.77 6.72 -10.73
C ASN A 6 -11.57 5.77 -10.75
N VAL A 7 -11.12 5.35 -11.94
CA VAL A 7 -9.91 4.51 -12.08
C VAL A 7 -8.67 5.27 -11.60
N VAL A 8 -8.50 6.51 -12.01
CA VAL A 8 -7.36 7.35 -11.58
C VAL A 8 -7.37 7.54 -10.06
N ARG A 9 -8.53 7.83 -9.48
CA ARG A 9 -8.67 7.97 -8.02
C ARG A 9 -8.37 6.67 -7.29
N GLY A 10 -8.84 5.54 -7.83
CA GLY A 10 -8.55 4.22 -7.28
C GLY A 10 -7.07 3.89 -7.31
N LEU A 11 -6.39 4.18 -8.42
CA LEU A 11 -4.94 3.97 -8.57
C LEU A 11 -4.15 4.86 -7.59
N ALA A 12 -4.54 6.11 -7.44
CA ALA A 12 -3.89 7.02 -6.49
C ALA A 12 -4.09 6.53 -5.05
N GLY A 13 -5.30 6.07 -4.72
CA GLY A 13 -5.60 5.48 -3.41
C GLY A 13 -4.78 4.21 -3.16
N ALA A 14 -4.68 3.34 -4.16
CA ALA A 14 -3.87 2.12 -4.08
C ALA A 14 -2.40 2.44 -3.82
N LEU A 15 -1.86 3.45 -4.49
CA LEU A 15 -0.48 3.88 -4.26
C LEU A 15 -0.27 4.34 -2.82
N GLU A 16 -1.16 5.16 -2.28
CA GLU A 16 -1.07 5.61 -0.88
C GLU A 16 -1.18 4.45 0.12
N ILE A 17 -2.04 3.46 -0.16
CA ILE A 17 -2.17 2.27 0.69
C ILE A 17 -0.86 1.48 0.70
N HIS A 18 -0.21 1.31 -0.46
CA HIS A 18 1.08 0.64 -0.54
C HIS A 18 2.19 1.45 0.14
N GLU A 19 2.16 2.77 0.07
CA GLU A 19 3.09 3.62 0.81
C GLU A 19 2.93 3.44 2.32
N GLN A 20 1.70 3.39 2.81
CA GLN A 20 1.41 3.14 4.22
C GLN A 20 1.90 1.76 4.65
N ARG A 21 1.64 0.74 3.83
CA ARG A 21 2.11 -0.61 4.09
C ARG A 21 3.64 -0.66 4.13
N HIS A 22 4.30 0.08 3.24
CA HIS A 22 5.76 0.18 3.21
C HIS A 22 6.30 0.71 4.55
N ARG A 23 5.66 1.74 5.11
CA ARG A 23 6.05 2.28 6.43
C ARG A 23 5.88 1.25 7.54
N VAL A 24 4.76 0.51 7.53
CA VAL A 24 4.50 -0.53 8.54
C VAL A 24 5.53 -1.67 8.45
N ILE A 25 5.84 -2.13 7.26
CA ILE A 25 6.87 -3.16 7.04
C ILE A 25 8.23 -2.66 7.53
N SER A 26 8.58 -1.41 7.23
CA SER A 26 9.83 -0.79 7.67
C SER A 26 9.91 -0.71 9.20
N GLU A 27 8.80 -0.39 9.86
CA GLU A 27 8.72 -0.40 11.33
C GLU A 27 8.91 -1.80 11.89
N ASN A 28 8.30 -2.81 11.27
CA ASN A 28 8.49 -4.21 11.66
C ASN A 28 9.98 -4.58 11.58
N LEU A 29 10.62 -4.27 10.46
CA LEU A 29 12.05 -4.57 10.25
C LEU A 29 12.93 -3.83 11.26
N ALA A 30 12.64 -2.57 11.54
CA ALA A 30 13.38 -1.80 12.52
C ALA A 30 13.28 -2.38 13.93
N ASN A 31 12.22 -3.14 14.23
CA ASN A 31 11.94 -3.72 15.53
C ASN A 31 12.15 -5.24 15.58
N VAL A 32 12.87 -5.82 14.61
CA VAL A 32 13.12 -7.26 14.55
C VAL A 32 13.84 -7.81 15.79
N GLU A 33 14.63 -6.98 16.43
CA GLU A 33 15.36 -7.33 17.65
C GLU A 33 14.71 -6.78 18.94
N THR A 34 13.59 -6.10 18.84
CA THR A 34 12.90 -5.52 19.99
C THR A 34 12.09 -6.59 20.72
N PRO A 35 12.42 -6.96 21.97
CA PRO A 35 11.64 -7.94 22.71
C PRO A 35 10.19 -7.50 22.89
N GLY A 36 9.28 -8.45 22.67
CA GLY A 36 7.84 -8.20 22.83
C GLY A 36 7.16 -7.46 21.69
N TYR A 37 7.92 -7.03 20.67
CA TYR A 37 7.32 -6.34 19.53
C TYR A 37 6.49 -7.31 18.70
N ARG A 38 5.26 -6.93 18.38
CA ARG A 38 4.35 -7.69 17.54
C ARG A 38 4.29 -7.07 16.15
N ALA A 39 4.62 -7.86 15.12
CA ALA A 39 4.53 -7.43 13.74
C ALA A 39 3.11 -6.98 13.41
N ARG A 40 3.01 -5.89 12.63
CA ARG A 40 1.72 -5.34 12.19
C ARG A 40 1.65 -5.36 10.67
N ASP A 41 0.44 -5.38 10.16
CA ASP A 41 0.17 -5.19 8.72
C ASP A 41 -1.10 -4.36 8.56
N VAL A 42 -1.25 -3.77 7.39
CA VAL A 42 -2.44 -3.01 7.02
C VAL A 42 -3.47 -3.99 6.46
N ALA A 43 -4.76 -3.78 6.75
CA ALA A 43 -5.87 -4.49 6.12
C ALA A 43 -6.01 -4.05 4.66
N PHE A 44 -5.05 -4.47 3.87
CA PHE A 44 -4.75 -3.89 2.57
C PHE A 44 -5.77 -4.31 1.50
N HIS A 45 -6.30 -5.53 1.57
CA HIS A 45 -7.31 -5.98 0.62
C HIS A 45 -8.59 -5.13 0.72
N ASP A 46 -9.07 -4.94 1.95
CA ASP A 46 -10.27 -4.13 2.20
C ASP A 46 -10.04 -2.65 1.83
N ALA A 47 -8.84 -2.15 2.11
CA ALA A 47 -8.46 -0.78 1.77
C ALA A 47 -8.41 -0.57 0.26
N LEU A 48 -7.87 -1.53 -0.50
CA LEU A 48 -7.85 -1.48 -1.97
C LEU A 48 -9.27 -1.50 -2.54
N GLU A 49 -10.12 -2.39 -2.04
CA GLU A 49 -11.51 -2.47 -2.47
C GLU A 49 -12.22 -1.14 -2.25
N ALA A 50 -12.04 -0.54 -1.09
CA ALA A 50 -12.61 0.77 -0.78
C ALA A 50 -12.07 1.87 -1.70
N ALA A 51 -10.78 1.86 -2.01
CA ALA A 51 -10.18 2.84 -2.91
C ALA A 51 -10.79 2.79 -4.30
N PHE A 52 -11.03 1.59 -4.83
CA PHE A 52 -11.61 1.41 -6.16
C PHE A 52 -13.14 1.55 -6.19
N SER A 53 -13.80 1.52 -5.05
CA SER A 53 -15.25 1.76 -4.97
C SER A 53 -15.61 3.24 -4.77
N GLY A 54 -14.68 4.15 -5.01
CA GLY A 54 -14.93 5.60 -5.04
C GLY A 54 -14.29 6.40 -3.91
N GLU A 55 -13.71 5.74 -2.90
CA GLU A 55 -13.11 6.44 -1.77
C GLU A 55 -11.70 6.98 -2.06
N GLY A 56 -11.00 6.39 -3.04
CA GLY A 56 -9.68 6.85 -3.43
C GLY A 56 -8.70 6.88 -2.24
N ALA A 57 -7.95 7.96 -2.12
CA ALA A 57 -6.96 8.13 -1.05
C ALA A 57 -7.56 8.17 0.36
N ALA A 58 -8.85 8.46 0.51
CA ALA A 58 -9.51 8.42 1.82
C ALA A 58 -9.49 7.02 2.43
N ALA A 59 -9.51 5.98 1.60
CA ALA A 59 -9.39 4.59 2.06
C ALA A 59 -8.06 4.35 2.76
N ALA A 60 -6.97 4.90 2.22
CA ALA A 60 -5.65 4.79 2.83
C ALA A 60 -5.60 5.45 4.21
N ARG A 61 -6.22 6.61 4.33
CA ARG A 61 -6.25 7.34 5.60
C ARG A 61 -7.03 6.63 6.70
N ARG A 62 -7.98 5.77 6.32
CA ARG A 62 -8.76 4.99 7.28
C ARG A 62 -8.19 3.60 7.54
N ALA A 63 -7.27 3.14 6.70
CA ALA A 63 -6.65 1.85 6.88
C ALA A 63 -5.68 1.89 8.07
N GLU A 64 -5.95 1.06 9.05
CA GLU A 64 -5.12 0.99 10.26
C GLU A 64 -4.21 -0.23 10.22
N ALA A 65 -3.01 -0.07 10.79
CA ALA A 65 -2.12 -1.19 11.00
C ALA A 65 -2.54 -1.96 12.24
N MET A 66 -2.73 -3.26 12.08
CA MET A 66 -3.14 -4.16 13.15
C MET A 66 -2.12 -5.27 13.34
N VAL A 67 -2.07 -5.85 14.54
CA VAL A 67 -1.19 -6.98 14.81
C VAL A 67 -1.52 -8.10 13.82
N ASP A 68 -0.48 -8.61 13.15
CA ASP A 68 -0.58 -9.72 12.22
C ASP A 68 -0.56 -11.04 13.02
N PRO A 69 -1.66 -11.81 13.04
CA PRO A 69 -1.69 -13.06 13.78
C PRO A 69 -1.02 -14.22 13.04
N SER A 70 -0.62 -14.01 11.78
CA SER A 70 -0.09 -15.08 10.93
C SER A 70 1.35 -15.46 11.25
N THR A 71 2.10 -14.60 11.94
CA THR A 71 3.50 -14.85 12.27
C THR A 71 3.63 -15.40 13.70
N PRO A 72 4.41 -16.50 13.88
CA PRO A 72 4.59 -17.06 15.22
C PRO A 72 5.39 -16.13 16.13
N VAL A 73 5.06 -16.17 17.41
CA VAL A 73 5.76 -15.40 18.45
C VAL A 73 6.98 -16.17 18.90
N LYS A 74 8.13 -15.51 18.87
CA LYS A 74 9.41 -16.07 19.32
C LYS A 74 9.50 -16.05 20.85
N LEU A 75 10.54 -16.68 21.40
CA LEU A 75 10.74 -16.80 22.85
C LEU A 75 10.81 -15.45 23.56
N ASP A 76 11.34 -14.42 22.90
CA ASP A 76 11.41 -13.06 23.43
C ASP A 76 10.12 -12.27 23.30
N GLY A 77 9.06 -12.87 22.77
CA GLY A 77 7.77 -12.23 22.53
C GLY A 77 7.68 -11.46 21.23
N ASN A 78 8.75 -11.42 20.42
CA ASN A 78 8.76 -10.75 19.13
C ASN A 78 8.15 -11.64 18.05
N SER A 79 7.28 -11.09 17.20
CA SER A 79 6.63 -11.85 16.14
C SER A 79 7.10 -11.42 14.72
N VAL A 80 8.16 -10.62 14.61
CA VAL A 80 8.68 -10.21 13.30
C VAL A 80 9.44 -11.38 12.66
N ASP A 81 9.04 -11.74 11.44
CA ASP A 81 9.76 -12.69 10.60
C ASP A 81 10.57 -11.92 9.57
N LEU A 82 11.88 -11.92 9.72
CA LEU A 82 12.80 -11.12 8.89
C LEU A 82 12.66 -11.47 7.40
N ASP A 83 12.61 -12.76 7.07
CA ASP A 83 12.51 -13.20 5.68
C ASP A 83 11.18 -12.81 5.06
N LEU A 84 10.09 -12.99 5.80
CA LEU A 84 8.76 -12.61 5.35
C LEU A 84 8.65 -11.09 5.13
N GLU A 85 9.12 -10.29 6.09
CA GLU A 85 9.05 -8.83 5.98
C GLU A 85 9.92 -8.31 4.83
N THR A 86 11.10 -8.89 4.63
CA THR A 86 11.97 -8.52 3.52
C THR A 86 11.31 -8.82 2.17
N THR A 87 10.66 -9.97 2.05
CA THR A 87 9.92 -10.35 0.84
C THR A 87 8.73 -9.42 0.60
N ARG A 88 7.99 -9.10 1.65
CA ARG A 88 6.87 -8.14 1.59
C ARG A 88 7.34 -6.76 1.17
N LEU A 89 8.49 -6.32 1.70
CA LEU A 89 9.05 -5.02 1.35
C LEU A 89 9.36 -4.94 -0.14
N ALA A 90 10.04 -5.96 -0.69
CA ALA A 90 10.39 -6.01 -2.10
C ALA A 90 9.15 -6.07 -3.00
N ASP A 91 8.18 -6.91 -2.67
CA ASP A 91 6.93 -7.02 -3.43
C ASP A 91 6.16 -5.71 -3.40
N ASN A 92 6.06 -5.10 -2.22
CA ASN A 92 5.34 -3.83 -2.06
C ASN A 92 6.01 -2.69 -2.84
N ALA A 93 7.35 -2.61 -2.81
CA ALA A 93 8.10 -1.63 -3.57
C ALA A 93 7.89 -1.79 -5.08
N PHE A 94 7.88 -3.03 -5.57
CA PHE A 94 7.60 -3.32 -6.97
C PHE A 94 6.20 -2.86 -7.38
N ARG A 95 5.19 -3.12 -6.53
CA ARG A 95 3.82 -2.68 -6.77
C ARG A 95 3.69 -1.16 -6.79
N MET A 96 4.40 -0.47 -5.89
CA MET A 96 4.42 0.99 -5.86
C MET A 96 4.98 1.58 -7.16
N VAL A 97 6.10 1.03 -7.65
CA VAL A 97 6.69 1.47 -8.92
C VAL A 97 5.71 1.23 -10.08
N THR A 98 5.10 0.06 -10.12
CA THR A 98 4.12 -0.30 -11.18
C THR A 98 2.93 0.65 -11.16
N LEU A 99 2.34 0.90 -10.00
CA LEU A 99 1.21 1.82 -9.85
C LEU A 99 1.59 3.25 -10.24
N SER A 100 2.77 3.70 -9.85
CA SER A 100 3.28 5.03 -10.23
C SER A 100 3.40 5.18 -11.74
N ARG A 101 3.88 4.15 -12.41
CA ARG A 101 4.01 4.15 -13.88
C ARG A 101 2.66 4.16 -14.58
N ILE A 102 1.72 3.35 -14.12
CA ILE A 102 0.37 3.30 -14.67
C ILE A 102 -0.31 4.66 -14.50
N LEU A 103 -0.20 5.24 -13.30
CA LEU A 103 -0.80 6.53 -12.99
C LEU A 103 -0.20 7.64 -13.85
N ALA A 104 1.12 7.65 -14.02
CA ALA A 104 1.81 8.60 -14.88
C ALA A 104 1.33 8.50 -16.33
N LYS A 105 1.15 7.29 -16.85
CA LYS A 105 0.61 7.08 -18.21
C LYS A 105 -0.82 7.60 -18.34
N LYS A 106 -1.66 7.41 -17.32
CA LYS A 106 -3.03 7.92 -17.32
C LYS A 106 -3.06 9.45 -17.39
N TYR A 107 -2.21 10.11 -16.59
CA TYR A 107 -2.11 11.57 -16.61
C TYR A 107 -1.54 12.10 -17.94
N ALA A 108 -0.54 11.43 -18.51
CA ALA A 108 0.01 11.80 -19.82
C ALA A 108 -1.07 11.68 -20.91
N GLY A 109 -1.85 10.62 -20.91
CA GLY A 109 -2.95 10.45 -21.84
C GLY A 109 -4.03 11.52 -21.70
N MET A 110 -4.37 11.92 -20.48
CA MET A 110 -5.30 13.03 -20.22
C MET A 110 -4.76 14.34 -20.78
N LYS A 111 -3.50 14.63 -20.55
CA LYS A 111 -2.83 15.83 -21.03
C LYS A 111 -2.88 15.91 -22.55
N GLU A 112 -2.53 14.83 -23.24
CA GLU A 112 -2.59 14.76 -24.70
C GLU A 112 -4.00 14.99 -25.24
N THR A 113 -5.00 14.42 -24.60
CA THR A 113 -6.40 14.61 -24.98
C THR A 113 -6.82 16.06 -24.83
N ILE A 114 -6.46 16.70 -23.74
CA ILE A 114 -6.77 18.12 -23.50
C ILE A 114 -6.06 19.01 -24.52
N GLU A 115 -4.79 18.76 -24.80
CA GLU A 115 -4.03 19.51 -25.80
C GLU A 115 -4.59 19.33 -27.21
N GLY A 116 -5.07 18.14 -27.53
CA GLY A 116 -5.69 17.86 -28.82
C GLY A 116 -7.02 18.58 -29.05
N LEU A 117 -7.66 19.10 -28.02
CA LEU A 117 -8.89 19.88 -28.12
C LEU A 117 -8.67 21.37 -28.41
N LYS A 118 -7.44 21.83 -28.40
CA LYS A 118 -7.09 23.21 -28.76
C LYS A 118 -7.02 23.39 -30.30
#